data_06b87c944c4d06ad27b0a690d4c15f0f
#
_entry.id   06b87c944c4d06ad27b0a690d4c15f0f
#
_cell.length_a   1.000
_cell.length_b   1.000
_cell.length_c   1.000
_cell.angle_alpha   90.00
_cell.angle_beta   90.00
_cell.angle_gamma   90.00
#
_symmetry.space_group_name_H-M   'P 1'
#
loop_
_entity.id
_entity.type
_entity.pdbx_description
1 polymer ?
#
loop_
_entity_poly.entity_id
_entity_poly.type
_entity_poly.pdbx_seq_one_letter_code
_entity_poly.pdbx_strand_id
1 'polypeptide(L)'
;MTEILHSKILGTGTPLLILHGFLGMSDNWKTLGNQYAEEGFEVHLIDQRNHGKSFWSDDFDYDLLSEDLKKYLEAHQLENAIIIGHSMGGKTAMQFACSYPTLVKKMIIADIGPKFYPPHHQTIIDGLNALNLNEIKSRNEADSELGKYITDFGTRQFLLKNLYWVEKGQLGFRFNLKVLSKKMNEIGENIGATDFYDGPVLFLRGDRSEYIMPNEISEFRKHFPAAEMETIDNAGHWLHAENPKQFFEKSMVFLKS
;
A
#
# COMPACT_ATOMS: atom_id res chain seq x y z
N MET A 1 -9.67 -19.18 -15.61
CA MET A 1 -10.36 -18.53 -14.46
C MET A 1 -9.70 -17.17 -14.27
N THR A 2 -10.48 -16.11 -14.13
CA THR A 2 -9.92 -14.77 -13.85
C THR A 2 -9.32 -14.80 -12.45
N GLU A 3 -8.05 -14.42 -12.32
CA GLU A 3 -7.40 -14.34 -11.01
C GLU A 3 -7.95 -13.12 -10.27
N ILE A 4 -8.43 -13.34 -9.04
CA ILE A 4 -8.94 -12.28 -8.14
C ILE A 4 -7.96 -12.08 -7.01
N LEU A 5 -7.74 -10.81 -6.62
CA LEU A 5 -6.87 -10.48 -5.50
C LEU A 5 -7.34 -11.14 -4.21
N HIS A 6 -6.38 -11.65 -3.44
CA HIS A 6 -6.66 -12.16 -2.10
C HIS A 6 -6.94 -11.01 -1.14
N SER A 7 -7.93 -11.19 -0.28
CA SER A 7 -8.22 -10.25 0.80
C SER A 7 -8.56 -10.95 2.10
N LYS A 8 -8.49 -10.17 3.17
CA LYS A 8 -9.08 -10.50 4.46
C LYS A 8 -10.19 -9.50 4.74
N ILE A 9 -11.40 -9.99 4.89
CA ILE A 9 -12.58 -9.17 5.16
C ILE A 9 -12.86 -9.16 6.66
N LEU A 10 -13.12 -7.97 7.22
CA LEU A 10 -13.38 -7.72 8.64
C LEU A 10 -14.63 -6.85 8.79
N GLY A 11 -15.47 -7.16 9.76
CA GLY A 11 -16.67 -6.38 10.01
C GLY A 11 -17.76 -6.50 8.94
N THR A 12 -18.71 -5.59 8.97
CA THR A 12 -19.81 -5.44 8.02
C THR A 12 -20.19 -3.98 7.92
N GLY A 13 -20.75 -3.54 6.80
CA GLY A 13 -21.22 -2.16 6.61
C GLY A 13 -20.73 -1.51 5.34
N THR A 14 -20.30 -0.25 5.41
CA THR A 14 -19.79 0.46 4.22
C THR A 14 -18.46 -0.14 3.78
N PRO A 15 -18.28 -0.50 2.48
CA PRO A 15 -17.03 -1.07 1.99
C PRO A 15 -15.87 -0.10 2.13
N LEU A 16 -14.81 -0.56 2.81
CA LEU A 16 -13.53 0.15 3.00
C LEU A 16 -12.40 -0.76 2.55
N LEU A 17 -11.76 -0.42 1.43
CA LEU A 17 -10.65 -1.15 0.87
C LEU A 17 -9.34 -0.56 1.37
N ILE A 18 -8.41 -1.39 1.81
CA ILE A 18 -7.07 -0.96 2.25
C ILE A 18 -6.01 -1.62 1.39
N LEU A 19 -5.21 -0.77 0.72
CA LEU A 19 -4.13 -1.16 -0.19
C LEU A 19 -2.77 -0.85 0.46
N HIS A 20 -1.98 -1.89 0.65
CA HIS A 20 -0.65 -1.78 1.26
C HIS A 20 0.40 -1.15 0.33
N GLY A 21 1.52 -0.68 0.90
CA GLY A 21 2.67 -0.18 0.15
C GLY A 21 3.57 -1.29 -0.42
N PHE A 22 4.60 -0.87 -1.16
CA PHE A 22 5.60 -1.75 -1.77
C PHE A 22 6.22 -2.71 -0.75
N LEU A 23 6.36 -3.98 -1.12
CA LEU A 23 6.82 -5.09 -0.27
C LEU A 23 5.98 -5.31 1.00
N GLY A 24 4.78 -4.72 1.07
CA GLY A 24 3.82 -4.94 2.15
C GLY A 24 2.86 -6.09 1.86
N MET A 25 1.88 -6.24 2.75
CA MET A 25 0.76 -7.18 2.60
C MET A 25 -0.40 -6.77 3.51
N SER A 26 -1.56 -7.37 3.32
CA SER A 26 -2.80 -7.16 4.10
C SER A 26 -2.58 -7.23 5.62
N ASP A 27 -1.74 -8.14 6.10
CA ASP A 27 -1.43 -8.29 7.53
C ASP A 27 -0.77 -7.07 8.18
N ASN A 28 -0.20 -6.15 7.40
CA ASN A 28 0.35 -4.90 7.92
C ASN A 28 -0.74 -3.98 8.48
N TRP A 29 -1.97 -4.11 7.96
CA TRP A 29 -3.11 -3.27 8.28
C TRP A 29 -4.11 -3.89 9.24
N LYS A 30 -3.84 -5.11 9.77
CA LYS A 30 -4.79 -5.88 10.58
C LYS A 30 -5.31 -5.10 11.79
N THR A 31 -4.45 -4.39 12.52
CA THR A 31 -4.84 -3.65 13.73
C THR A 31 -5.78 -2.50 13.39
N LEU A 32 -5.41 -1.64 12.44
CA LEU A 32 -6.27 -0.55 11.97
C LEU A 32 -7.54 -1.07 11.30
N GLY A 33 -7.43 -2.14 10.52
CA GLY A 33 -8.59 -2.78 9.90
C GLY A 33 -9.64 -3.24 10.91
N ASN A 34 -9.23 -3.82 12.04
CA ASN A 34 -10.16 -4.18 13.12
C ASN A 34 -10.81 -2.92 13.72
N GLN A 35 -10.06 -1.84 13.95
CA GLN A 35 -10.61 -0.61 14.48
C GLN A 35 -11.66 0.01 13.55
N TYR A 36 -11.39 0.04 12.22
CA TYR A 36 -12.40 0.50 11.25
C TYR A 36 -13.62 -0.43 11.21
N ALA A 37 -13.43 -1.73 11.34
CA ALA A 37 -14.54 -2.68 11.39
C ALA A 37 -15.44 -2.46 12.62
N GLU A 38 -14.86 -2.12 13.78
CA GLU A 38 -15.60 -1.75 15.00
C GLU A 38 -16.39 -0.44 14.81
N GLU A 39 -16.00 0.43 13.89
CA GLU A 39 -16.71 1.66 13.52
C GLU A 39 -17.78 1.49 12.43
N GLY A 40 -18.09 0.25 12.04
CA GLY A 40 -19.17 -0.09 11.11
C GLY A 40 -18.78 -0.10 9.63
N PHE A 41 -17.49 -0.34 9.34
CA PHE A 41 -17.03 -0.59 7.98
C PHE A 41 -16.90 -2.10 7.69
N GLU A 42 -17.18 -2.49 6.45
CA GLU A 42 -16.74 -3.76 5.90
C GLU A 42 -15.35 -3.56 5.29
N VAL A 43 -14.33 -3.96 6.04
CA VAL A 43 -12.93 -3.65 5.71
C VAL A 43 -12.32 -4.78 4.92
N HIS A 44 -11.89 -4.47 3.70
CA HIS A 44 -11.18 -5.38 2.80
C HIS A 44 -9.68 -5.07 2.84
N LEU A 45 -8.90 -5.86 3.57
CA LEU A 45 -7.44 -5.78 3.58
C LEU A 45 -6.94 -6.57 2.37
N ILE A 46 -6.50 -5.89 1.33
CA ILE A 46 -6.20 -6.49 0.03
C ILE A 46 -4.68 -6.71 -0.13
N ASP A 47 -4.31 -7.92 -0.53
CA ASP A 47 -2.97 -8.19 -1.07
C ASP A 47 -2.96 -7.84 -2.56
N GLN A 48 -2.14 -6.89 -2.99
CA GLN A 48 -2.04 -6.52 -4.39
C GLN A 48 -1.24 -7.58 -5.18
N ARG A 49 -1.33 -7.62 -6.54
CA ARG A 49 -0.55 -8.56 -7.36
C ARG A 49 0.92 -8.60 -6.95
N ASN A 50 1.55 -9.74 -7.04
CA ASN A 50 2.94 -9.99 -6.63
C ASN A 50 3.22 -9.83 -5.14
N HIS A 51 2.19 -9.68 -4.29
CA HIS A 51 2.33 -9.53 -2.84
C HIS A 51 1.38 -10.46 -2.08
N GLY A 52 1.75 -10.77 -0.83
CA GLY A 52 0.92 -11.51 0.11
C GLY A 52 0.52 -12.89 -0.39
N LYS A 53 -0.78 -13.12 -0.51
CA LYS A 53 -1.38 -14.36 -1.00
C LYS A 53 -2.03 -14.18 -2.37
N SER A 54 -1.94 -13.01 -2.97
CA SER A 54 -2.41 -12.77 -4.32
C SER A 54 -1.51 -13.44 -5.35
N PHE A 55 -2.01 -13.57 -6.56
CA PHE A 55 -1.31 -14.20 -7.66
C PHE A 55 -0.02 -13.44 -8.04
N TRP A 56 0.91 -14.17 -8.63
CA TRP A 56 2.14 -13.64 -9.18
C TRP A 56 2.03 -13.51 -10.70
N SER A 57 2.57 -12.40 -11.23
CA SER A 57 2.60 -12.09 -12.65
C SER A 57 3.94 -11.45 -13.01
N ASP A 58 4.42 -11.66 -14.22
CA ASP A 58 5.60 -10.97 -14.76
C ASP A 58 5.26 -9.51 -15.15
N ASP A 59 3.98 -9.21 -15.35
CA ASP A 59 3.48 -7.87 -15.69
C ASP A 59 3.11 -7.09 -14.43
N PHE A 60 3.59 -5.84 -14.36
CA PHE A 60 3.39 -4.98 -13.20
C PHE A 60 3.49 -3.51 -13.61
N ASP A 61 2.39 -2.77 -13.51
CA ASP A 61 2.25 -1.32 -13.61
C ASP A 61 0.94 -0.88 -12.92
N TYR A 62 0.68 0.42 -12.84
CA TYR A 62 -0.50 0.94 -12.14
C TYR A 62 -1.82 0.74 -12.90
N ASP A 63 -1.79 0.62 -14.23
CA ASP A 63 -2.99 0.29 -15.00
C ASP A 63 -3.45 -1.14 -14.69
N LEU A 64 -2.53 -2.08 -14.65
CA LEU A 64 -2.81 -3.46 -14.25
C LEU A 64 -3.25 -3.61 -12.80
N LEU A 65 -2.64 -2.84 -11.87
CA LEU A 65 -3.07 -2.80 -10.47
C LEU A 65 -4.49 -2.24 -10.32
N SER A 66 -4.81 -1.22 -11.11
CA SER A 66 -6.16 -0.61 -11.19
C SER A 66 -7.19 -1.59 -11.75
N GLU A 67 -6.86 -2.31 -12.83
CA GLU A 67 -7.73 -3.34 -13.39
C GLU A 67 -7.97 -4.51 -12.44
N ASP A 68 -6.96 -4.94 -11.70
CA ASP A 68 -7.12 -5.99 -10.68
C ASP A 68 -8.08 -5.55 -9.59
N LEU A 69 -7.98 -4.29 -9.15
CA LEU A 69 -8.89 -3.72 -8.16
C LEU A 69 -10.32 -3.65 -8.70
N LYS A 70 -10.51 -3.28 -9.99
CA LYS A 70 -11.82 -3.32 -10.64
C LYS A 70 -12.43 -4.72 -10.62
N LYS A 71 -11.65 -5.73 -11.06
CA LYS A 71 -12.09 -7.14 -11.04
C LYS A 71 -12.44 -7.60 -9.61
N TYR A 72 -11.69 -7.11 -8.61
CA TYR A 72 -11.94 -7.39 -7.21
C TYR A 72 -13.31 -6.83 -6.77
N LEU A 73 -13.60 -5.54 -7.07
CA LEU A 73 -14.90 -4.93 -6.74
C LEU A 73 -16.04 -5.67 -7.43
N GLU A 74 -15.91 -5.99 -8.71
CA GLU A 74 -16.92 -6.74 -9.48
C GLU A 74 -17.20 -8.13 -8.85
N ALA A 75 -16.15 -8.88 -8.49
CA ALA A 75 -16.26 -10.19 -7.89
C ALA A 75 -16.94 -10.18 -6.51
N HIS A 76 -16.74 -9.10 -5.74
CA HIS A 76 -17.36 -8.90 -4.43
C HIS A 76 -18.65 -8.07 -4.47
N GLN A 77 -19.13 -7.66 -5.67
CA GLN A 77 -20.31 -6.84 -5.86
C GLN A 77 -20.27 -5.52 -5.06
N LEU A 78 -19.08 -4.89 -5.01
CA LEU A 78 -18.86 -3.65 -4.30
C LEU A 78 -19.09 -2.45 -5.21
N GLU A 79 -19.85 -1.50 -4.73
CA GLU A 79 -20.12 -0.22 -5.39
C GLU A 79 -19.77 0.93 -4.45
N ASN A 80 -19.33 2.07 -5.01
CA ASN A 80 -19.02 3.28 -4.24
C ASN A 80 -18.09 3.02 -3.05
N ALA A 81 -16.99 2.30 -3.28
CA ALA A 81 -16.05 1.92 -2.24
C ALA A 81 -15.23 3.11 -1.73
N ILE A 82 -14.93 3.09 -0.44
CA ILE A 82 -13.91 3.97 0.14
C ILE A 82 -12.57 3.25 0.05
N ILE A 83 -11.50 3.99 -0.30
CA ILE A 83 -10.17 3.39 -0.48
C ILE A 83 -9.15 4.11 0.41
N ILE A 84 -8.41 3.35 1.21
CA ILE A 84 -7.19 3.83 1.88
C ILE A 84 -6.01 3.18 1.17
N GLY A 85 -5.11 3.97 0.61
CA GLY A 85 -3.91 3.49 -0.06
C GLY A 85 -2.64 4.08 0.54
N HIS A 86 -1.67 3.24 0.89
CA HIS A 86 -0.36 3.67 1.38
C HIS A 86 0.71 3.50 0.29
N SER A 87 1.49 4.54 0.04
CA SER A 87 2.63 4.49 -0.89
C SER A 87 2.22 3.91 -2.27
N MET A 88 2.77 2.78 -2.72
CA MET A 88 2.33 2.06 -3.92
C MET A 88 0.81 1.86 -3.96
N GLY A 89 0.19 1.45 -2.84
CA GLY A 89 -1.28 1.33 -2.74
C GLY A 89 -2.02 2.64 -2.90
N GLY A 90 -1.39 3.76 -2.53
CA GLY A 90 -1.90 5.11 -2.78
C GLY A 90 -1.87 5.48 -4.27
N LYS A 91 -0.80 5.11 -4.97
CA LYS A 91 -0.72 5.24 -6.44
C LYS A 91 -1.79 4.40 -7.15
N THR A 92 -1.95 3.15 -6.71
CA THR A 92 -3.03 2.27 -7.21
C THR A 92 -4.40 2.90 -7.00
N ALA A 93 -4.67 3.46 -5.82
CA ALA A 93 -5.95 4.11 -5.51
C ALA A 93 -6.18 5.35 -6.40
N MET A 94 -5.16 6.19 -6.60
CA MET A 94 -5.24 7.36 -7.47
C MET A 94 -5.50 6.96 -8.92
N GLN A 95 -4.74 5.99 -9.47
CA GLN A 95 -4.95 5.49 -10.84
C GLN A 95 -6.34 4.88 -11.00
N PHE A 96 -6.79 4.11 -10.00
CA PHE A 96 -8.13 3.50 -10.00
C PHE A 96 -9.24 4.56 -10.01
N ALA A 97 -9.13 5.59 -9.17
CA ALA A 97 -10.14 6.66 -9.09
C ALA A 97 -10.23 7.46 -10.39
N CYS A 98 -9.09 7.72 -11.05
CA CYS A 98 -9.07 8.38 -12.34
C CYS A 98 -9.68 7.53 -13.46
N SER A 99 -9.41 6.20 -13.44
CA SER A 99 -9.92 5.27 -14.47
C SER A 99 -11.39 4.89 -14.27
N TYR A 100 -11.84 4.79 -13.01
CA TYR A 100 -13.17 4.30 -12.62
C TYR A 100 -13.83 5.18 -11.56
N PRO A 101 -14.04 6.50 -11.82
CA PRO A 101 -14.45 7.47 -10.80
C PRO A 101 -15.81 7.15 -10.15
N THR A 102 -16.71 6.50 -10.86
CA THR A 102 -18.04 6.12 -10.34
C THR A 102 -17.99 4.98 -9.33
N LEU A 103 -16.89 4.23 -9.23
CA LEU A 103 -16.69 3.15 -8.27
C LEU A 103 -16.07 3.62 -6.95
N VAL A 104 -15.62 4.87 -6.88
CA VAL A 104 -14.92 5.42 -5.71
C VAL A 104 -15.79 6.50 -5.06
N LYS A 105 -16.12 6.30 -3.79
CA LYS A 105 -16.86 7.27 -2.98
C LYS A 105 -15.95 8.39 -2.46
N LYS A 106 -14.83 8.02 -1.89
CA LYS A 106 -13.76 8.90 -1.39
C LYS A 106 -12.48 8.09 -1.18
N MET A 107 -11.34 8.74 -1.09
CA MET A 107 -10.09 8.03 -0.80
C MET A 107 -9.19 8.78 0.19
N ILE A 108 -8.39 8.00 0.91
CA ILE A 108 -7.30 8.49 1.78
C ILE A 108 -6.00 7.97 1.19
N ILE A 109 -5.09 8.88 0.88
CA ILE A 109 -3.77 8.60 0.31
C ILE A 109 -2.71 8.85 1.38
N ALA A 110 -2.07 7.78 1.83
CA ALA A 110 -1.10 7.85 2.90
C ALA A 110 0.33 7.92 2.33
N ASP A 111 0.94 9.06 2.51
CA ASP A 111 2.34 9.43 2.29
C ASP A 111 2.88 9.13 0.88
N ILE A 112 2.10 9.48 -0.13
CA ILE A 112 2.49 9.46 -1.55
C ILE A 112 1.68 10.51 -2.32
N GLY A 113 2.30 11.15 -3.30
CA GLY A 113 1.62 12.11 -4.19
C GLY A 113 1.47 11.57 -5.62
N PRO A 114 0.77 12.29 -6.50
CA PRO A 114 0.58 11.91 -7.90
C PRO A 114 1.81 12.11 -8.79
N LYS A 115 2.91 12.59 -8.23
CA LYS A 115 4.18 12.90 -8.92
C LYS A 115 5.06 11.66 -9.15
N PHE A 116 6.07 11.79 -10.01
CA PHE A 116 7.12 10.80 -10.17
C PHE A 116 8.06 10.75 -8.97
N TYR A 117 8.45 9.55 -8.58
CA TYR A 117 9.46 9.28 -7.56
C TYR A 117 10.60 8.46 -8.16
N PRO A 118 11.85 8.98 -8.20
CA PRO A 118 12.98 8.19 -8.66
C PRO A 118 13.14 6.90 -7.84
N PRO A 119 13.60 5.78 -8.45
CA PRO A 119 13.86 4.55 -7.70
C PRO A 119 14.84 4.80 -6.56
N HIS A 120 14.44 4.50 -5.32
CA HIS A 120 15.24 4.72 -4.11
C HIS A 120 15.27 3.50 -3.17
N HIS A 121 14.67 2.38 -3.60
CA HIS A 121 14.62 1.15 -2.82
C HIS A 121 15.76 0.17 -3.18
N GLN A 122 16.78 0.59 -3.93
CA GLN A 122 17.81 -0.32 -4.45
C GLN A 122 18.54 -1.06 -3.32
N THR A 123 18.92 -0.36 -2.25
CA THR A 123 19.57 -0.98 -1.07
C THR A 123 18.70 -2.07 -0.43
N ILE A 124 17.38 -1.86 -0.39
CA ILE A 124 16.42 -2.86 0.12
C ILE A 124 16.40 -4.07 -0.80
N ILE A 125 16.30 -3.86 -2.10
CA ILE A 125 16.28 -4.93 -3.11
C ILE A 125 17.59 -5.73 -3.08
N ASP A 126 18.73 -5.05 -2.98
CA ASP A 126 20.05 -5.69 -2.90
C ASP A 126 20.16 -6.56 -1.64
N GLY A 127 19.73 -6.02 -0.50
CA GLY A 127 19.71 -6.77 0.76
C GLY A 127 18.80 -8.00 0.71
N LEU A 128 17.62 -7.89 0.13
CA LEU A 128 16.68 -9.00 -0.02
C LEU A 128 17.21 -10.07 -0.99
N ASN A 129 17.84 -9.67 -2.10
CA ASN A 129 18.46 -10.59 -3.07
C ASN A 129 19.70 -11.29 -2.51
N ALA A 130 20.39 -10.69 -1.54
CA ALA A 130 21.55 -11.30 -0.90
C ALA A 130 21.20 -12.41 0.10
N LEU A 131 19.93 -12.52 0.53
CA LEU A 131 19.49 -13.56 1.46
C LEU A 131 19.44 -14.92 0.77
N ASN A 132 20.32 -15.83 1.17
CA ASN A 132 20.25 -17.24 0.74
C ASN A 132 19.20 -18.00 1.55
N LEU A 133 17.93 -17.94 1.13
CA LEU A 133 16.80 -18.56 1.84
C LEU A 133 16.86 -20.09 1.90
N ASN A 134 17.76 -20.74 1.13
CA ASN A 134 18.00 -22.19 1.25
C ASN A 134 18.88 -22.53 2.46
N GLU A 135 19.74 -21.61 2.89
CA GLU A 135 20.66 -21.76 4.01
C GLU A 135 20.12 -21.17 5.32
N ILE A 136 19.40 -20.04 5.23
CA ILE A 136 18.80 -19.36 6.38
C ILE A 136 17.69 -20.23 6.98
N LYS A 137 17.78 -20.50 8.29
CA LYS A 137 16.86 -21.40 9.00
C LYS A 137 15.96 -20.69 10.01
N SER A 138 16.10 -19.39 10.16
CA SER A 138 15.29 -18.61 11.11
C SER A 138 15.14 -17.16 10.68
N ARG A 139 14.12 -16.49 11.23
CA ARG A 139 13.97 -15.04 11.04
C ARG A 139 15.12 -14.25 11.65
N ASN A 140 15.69 -14.73 12.75
CA ASN A 140 16.83 -14.07 13.41
C ASN A 140 18.08 -14.11 12.53
N GLU A 141 18.35 -15.23 11.87
CA GLU A 141 19.43 -15.32 10.88
C GLU A 141 19.18 -14.39 9.71
N ALA A 142 17.93 -14.36 9.16
CA ALA A 142 17.56 -13.44 8.11
C ALA A 142 17.71 -11.97 8.52
N ASP A 143 17.36 -11.61 9.77
CA ASP A 143 17.54 -10.25 10.30
C ASP A 143 19.03 -9.88 10.40
N SER A 144 19.86 -10.79 10.87
CA SER A 144 21.31 -10.58 10.95
C SER A 144 21.94 -10.36 9.57
N GLU A 145 21.56 -11.17 8.58
CA GLU A 145 22.05 -11.00 7.20
C GLU A 145 21.56 -9.71 6.57
N LEU A 146 20.25 -9.42 6.70
CA LEU A 146 19.65 -8.20 6.16
C LEU A 146 20.20 -6.93 6.83
N GLY A 147 20.61 -7.03 8.11
CA GLY A 147 21.26 -5.96 8.86
C GLY A 147 22.57 -5.46 8.27
N LYS A 148 23.22 -6.24 7.40
CA LYS A 148 24.43 -5.81 6.67
C LYS A 148 24.12 -4.77 5.58
N TYR A 149 22.87 -4.70 5.13
CA TYR A 149 22.40 -3.81 4.07
C TYR A 149 21.49 -2.70 4.60
N ILE A 150 20.61 -3.04 5.54
CA ILE A 150 19.57 -2.16 6.05
C ILE A 150 19.79 -1.97 7.55
N THR A 151 20.22 -0.78 7.95
CA THR A 151 20.53 -0.44 9.36
C THR A 151 19.26 -0.22 10.20
N ASP A 152 18.18 0.29 9.58
CA ASP A 152 16.93 0.56 10.27
C ASP A 152 16.21 -0.73 10.67
N PHE A 153 16.03 -0.92 11.97
CA PHE A 153 15.40 -2.11 12.54
C PHE A 153 13.93 -2.24 12.12
N GLY A 154 13.19 -1.13 12.11
CA GLY A 154 11.77 -1.10 11.73
C GLY A 154 11.55 -1.60 10.31
N THR A 155 12.36 -1.10 9.36
CA THR A 155 12.34 -1.56 7.97
C THR A 155 12.63 -3.05 7.85
N ARG A 156 13.64 -3.56 8.56
CA ARG A 156 13.94 -4.99 8.53
C ARG A 156 12.78 -5.84 9.04
N GLN A 157 12.18 -5.45 10.18
CA GLN A 157 11.03 -6.18 10.72
C GLN A 157 9.82 -6.16 9.80
N PHE A 158 9.55 -5.03 9.12
CA PHE A 158 8.52 -4.92 8.10
C PHE A 158 8.77 -5.91 6.94
N LEU A 159 9.98 -5.94 6.39
CA LEU A 159 10.35 -6.83 5.30
C LEU A 159 10.28 -8.30 5.70
N LEU A 160 10.86 -8.65 6.85
CA LEU A 160 10.93 -10.02 7.37
C LEU A 160 9.57 -10.56 7.83
N LYS A 161 8.56 -9.72 8.03
CA LYS A 161 7.18 -10.16 8.24
C LYS A 161 6.64 -10.97 7.06
N ASN A 162 7.17 -10.73 5.85
CA ASN A 162 6.84 -11.49 4.65
C ASN A 162 7.50 -12.87 4.55
N LEU A 163 8.46 -13.21 5.43
CA LEU A 163 9.05 -14.55 5.44
C LEU A 163 8.04 -15.60 5.91
N TYR A 164 7.95 -16.69 5.17
CA TYR A 164 7.13 -17.84 5.53
C TYR A 164 7.85 -19.15 5.17
N TRP A 165 7.43 -20.23 5.76
CA TRP A 165 7.91 -21.56 5.39
C TRP A 165 7.14 -22.02 4.14
N VAL A 166 7.85 -22.14 3.01
CA VAL A 166 7.31 -22.76 1.77
C VAL A 166 7.12 -24.24 2.03
N GLU A 167 8.13 -24.87 2.62
CA GLU A 167 8.12 -26.23 3.13
C GLU A 167 9.08 -26.34 4.33
N LYS A 168 9.11 -27.50 4.96
CA LYS A 168 9.98 -27.70 6.14
C LYS A 168 11.46 -27.47 5.80
N GLY A 169 12.01 -26.42 6.40
CA GLY A 169 13.43 -26.04 6.26
C GLY A 169 13.73 -25.11 5.09
N GLN A 170 12.73 -24.68 4.31
CA GLN A 170 12.87 -23.70 3.22
C GLN A 170 11.99 -22.48 3.46
N LEU A 171 12.63 -21.33 3.61
CA LEU A 171 11.96 -20.02 3.68
C LEU A 171 11.71 -19.45 2.30
N GLY A 172 10.67 -18.64 2.19
CA GLY A 172 10.36 -17.83 1.01
C GLY A 172 9.74 -16.50 1.42
N PHE A 173 9.69 -15.57 0.46
CA PHE A 173 8.95 -14.32 0.63
C PHE A 173 7.55 -14.43 0.06
N ARG A 174 6.60 -13.74 0.70
CA ARG A 174 5.24 -13.58 0.20
C ARG A 174 5.11 -12.54 -0.92
N PHE A 175 6.19 -11.97 -1.37
CA PHE A 175 6.22 -11.09 -2.54
C PHE A 175 7.13 -11.66 -3.62
N ASN A 176 6.81 -11.36 -4.88
CA ASN A 176 7.56 -11.79 -6.05
C ASN A 176 8.79 -10.89 -6.25
N LEU A 177 9.84 -11.11 -5.42
CA LEU A 177 11.05 -10.29 -5.45
C LEU A 177 11.67 -10.22 -6.86
N LYS A 178 11.64 -11.33 -7.61
CA LYS A 178 12.22 -11.42 -8.97
C LYS A 178 11.59 -10.41 -9.93
N VAL A 179 10.29 -10.24 -9.87
CA VAL A 179 9.57 -9.28 -10.73
C VAL A 179 9.68 -7.88 -10.17
N LEU A 180 9.40 -7.70 -8.88
CA LEU A 180 9.39 -6.39 -8.24
C LEU A 180 10.74 -5.68 -8.31
N SER A 181 11.86 -6.42 -8.23
CA SER A 181 13.20 -5.84 -8.41
C SER A 181 13.47 -5.31 -9.83
N LYS A 182 12.78 -5.82 -10.86
CA LYS A 182 12.90 -5.35 -12.24
C LYS A 182 11.94 -4.20 -12.57
N LYS A 183 10.91 -4.03 -11.75
CA LYS A 183 9.82 -3.07 -11.94
C LYS A 183 9.91 -1.83 -11.03
N MET A 184 11.12 -1.49 -10.61
CA MET A 184 11.37 -0.37 -9.70
C MET A 184 10.99 0.99 -10.30
N ASN A 185 11.14 1.16 -11.62
CA ASN A 185 10.76 2.39 -12.30
C ASN A 185 9.24 2.58 -12.28
N GLU A 186 8.49 1.52 -12.56
CA GLU A 186 7.03 1.50 -12.60
C GLU A 186 6.42 1.83 -11.22
N ILE A 187 7.10 1.41 -10.12
CA ILE A 187 6.66 1.74 -8.76
C ILE A 187 6.71 3.25 -8.48
N GLY A 188 7.67 3.94 -9.08
CA GLY A 188 7.86 5.39 -8.92
C GLY A 188 7.01 6.25 -9.86
N GLU A 189 6.34 5.67 -10.86
CA GLU A 189 5.63 6.43 -11.90
C GLU A 189 4.60 7.40 -11.34
N ASN A 190 4.43 8.54 -12.05
CA ASN A 190 3.34 9.48 -11.80
C ASN A 190 2.03 8.94 -12.39
N ILE A 191 0.91 9.47 -11.93
CA ILE A 191 -0.36 9.33 -12.66
C ILE A 191 -0.30 10.17 -13.95
N GLY A 192 -1.11 9.84 -14.95
CA GLY A 192 -1.13 10.55 -16.23
C GLY A 192 -1.40 12.04 -16.07
N ALA A 193 -0.79 12.88 -16.92
CA ALA A 193 -0.90 14.34 -16.79
C ALA A 193 -2.35 14.87 -16.94
N THR A 194 -3.22 14.10 -17.58
CA THR A 194 -4.64 14.43 -17.80
C THR A 194 -5.58 13.66 -16.86
N ASP A 195 -5.04 12.80 -16.02
CA ASP A 195 -5.82 12.00 -15.10
C ASP A 195 -6.45 12.89 -14.03
N PHE A 196 -7.73 12.63 -13.74
CA PHE A 196 -8.55 13.51 -12.93
C PHE A 196 -9.61 12.72 -12.17
N TYR A 197 -9.82 13.07 -10.91
CA TYR A 197 -10.91 12.58 -10.06
C TYR A 197 -11.41 13.72 -9.18
N ASP A 198 -12.69 14.07 -9.28
CA ASP A 198 -13.33 15.21 -8.60
C ASP A 198 -13.94 14.88 -7.24
N GLY A 199 -13.96 13.60 -6.86
CA GLY A 199 -14.45 13.18 -5.56
C GLY A 199 -13.50 13.55 -4.41
N PRO A 200 -13.95 13.36 -3.15
CA PRO A 200 -13.18 13.72 -1.95
C PRO A 200 -11.89 12.90 -1.81
N VAL A 201 -10.77 13.57 -1.55
CA VAL A 201 -9.46 12.97 -1.31
C VAL A 201 -8.80 13.60 -0.10
N LEU A 202 -8.35 12.77 0.84
CA LEU A 202 -7.50 13.18 1.95
C LEU A 202 -6.08 12.64 1.75
N PHE A 203 -5.10 13.52 1.61
CA PHE A 203 -3.68 13.17 1.71
C PHE A 203 -3.23 13.24 3.16
N LEU A 204 -2.71 12.14 3.69
CA LEU A 204 -2.07 12.09 5.00
C LEU A 204 -0.55 12.00 4.80
N ARG A 205 0.20 12.93 5.37
CA ARG A 205 1.66 12.92 5.34
C ARG A 205 2.25 12.71 6.73
N GLY A 206 3.41 12.05 6.82
CA GLY A 206 4.21 12.07 8.04
C GLY A 206 4.99 13.38 8.16
N ASP A 207 5.12 13.94 9.37
CA ASP A 207 5.88 15.19 9.59
C ASP A 207 7.39 15.03 9.34
N ARG A 208 7.90 13.80 9.45
CA ARG A 208 9.30 13.42 9.19
C ARG A 208 9.50 12.77 7.80
N SER A 209 8.44 12.70 6.97
CA SER A 209 8.52 12.14 5.64
C SER A 209 8.83 13.22 4.59
N GLU A 210 9.64 12.84 3.61
CA GLU A 210 9.96 13.68 2.44
C GLU A 210 9.13 13.30 1.19
N TYR A 211 8.23 12.32 1.29
CA TYR A 211 7.40 11.89 0.15
C TYR A 211 6.39 12.95 -0.27
N ILE A 212 5.76 13.62 0.69
CA ILE A 212 4.82 14.72 0.46
C ILE A 212 5.23 15.93 1.28
N MET A 213 5.36 17.08 0.64
CA MET A 213 5.61 18.35 1.31
C MET A 213 4.32 19.17 1.42
N PRO A 214 4.12 19.95 2.51
CA PRO A 214 2.87 20.69 2.74
C PRO A 214 2.49 21.65 1.59
N ASN A 215 3.48 22.21 0.90
CA ASN A 215 3.27 23.15 -0.20
C ASN A 215 2.87 22.47 -1.53
N GLU A 216 2.90 21.14 -1.61
CA GLU A 216 2.58 20.40 -2.84
C GLU A 216 1.07 20.22 -3.07
N ILE A 217 0.22 20.52 -2.09
CA ILE A 217 -1.23 20.33 -2.20
C ILE A 217 -1.84 21.09 -3.40
N SER A 218 -1.30 22.24 -3.76
CA SER A 218 -1.74 22.99 -4.92
C SER A 218 -1.51 22.26 -6.25
N GLU A 219 -0.41 21.50 -6.34
CA GLU A 219 -0.13 20.66 -7.50
C GLU A 219 -1.05 19.42 -7.53
N PHE A 220 -1.29 18.80 -6.35
CA PHE A 220 -2.18 17.65 -6.25
C PHE A 220 -3.62 17.99 -6.64
N ARG A 221 -4.07 19.23 -6.36
CA ARG A 221 -5.41 19.72 -6.76
C ARG A 221 -5.60 19.86 -8.28
N LYS A 222 -4.54 19.79 -9.08
CA LYS A 222 -4.69 19.72 -10.55
C LYS A 222 -5.32 18.40 -10.98
N HIS A 223 -5.06 17.32 -10.26
CA HIS A 223 -5.61 15.98 -10.47
C HIS A 223 -6.82 15.70 -9.58
N PHE A 224 -6.82 16.25 -8.36
CA PHE A 224 -7.79 16.01 -7.30
C PHE A 224 -8.28 17.34 -6.71
N PRO A 225 -9.20 18.07 -7.38
CA PRO A 225 -9.61 19.42 -6.94
C PRO A 225 -10.15 19.51 -5.52
N ALA A 226 -10.83 18.44 -5.05
CA ALA A 226 -11.36 18.32 -3.70
C ALA A 226 -10.35 17.80 -2.68
N ALA A 227 -9.04 17.82 -3.00
CA ALA A 227 -8.03 17.30 -2.10
C ALA A 227 -7.80 18.19 -0.88
N GLU A 228 -7.76 17.52 0.27
CA GLU A 228 -7.31 18.05 1.55
C GLU A 228 -5.99 17.39 1.95
N MET A 229 -5.21 18.02 2.84
CA MET A 229 -3.97 17.46 3.36
C MET A 229 -3.88 17.65 4.86
N GLU A 230 -3.53 16.57 5.56
CA GLU A 230 -3.32 16.55 7.00
C GLU A 230 -1.95 15.92 7.32
N THR A 231 -1.35 16.35 8.43
CA THR A 231 -0.05 15.85 8.89
C THR A 231 -0.22 14.91 10.07
N ILE A 232 0.48 13.79 10.07
CA ILE A 232 0.60 12.86 11.20
C ILE A 232 1.92 13.16 11.90
N ASP A 233 1.84 13.53 13.17
CA ASP A 233 2.98 13.94 13.97
C ASP A 233 3.84 12.73 14.38
N ASN A 234 5.14 12.95 14.53
CA ASN A 234 6.12 11.93 14.91
C ASN A 234 6.12 10.69 14.00
N ALA A 235 5.82 10.89 12.72
CA ALA A 235 5.73 9.81 11.75
C ALA A 235 6.54 10.11 10.48
N GLY A 236 7.22 9.09 9.96
CA GLY A 236 7.85 9.06 8.65
C GLY A 236 6.92 8.42 7.61
N HIS A 237 7.51 7.67 6.68
CA HIS A 237 6.77 7.04 5.57
C HIS A 237 5.75 5.99 6.03
N TRP A 238 5.99 5.29 7.14
CA TRP A 238 5.05 4.32 7.70
C TRP A 238 4.13 4.94 8.76
N LEU A 239 3.54 6.10 8.46
CA LEU A 239 2.74 6.91 9.39
C LEU A 239 1.61 6.12 10.08
N HIS A 240 1.01 5.16 9.38
CA HIS A 240 -0.04 4.26 9.90
C HIS A 240 0.48 3.24 10.93
N ALA A 241 1.79 2.97 10.93
CA ALA A 241 2.45 2.09 11.90
C ALA A 241 3.19 2.88 12.98
N GLU A 242 3.75 4.05 12.66
CA GLU A 242 4.52 4.88 13.58
C GLU A 242 3.62 5.71 14.52
N ASN A 243 2.47 6.20 14.04
CA ASN A 243 1.47 6.87 14.86
C ASN A 243 0.05 6.40 14.49
N PRO A 244 -0.30 5.13 14.76
CA PRO A 244 -1.58 4.53 14.36
C PRO A 244 -2.79 5.24 14.98
N LYS A 245 -2.63 5.80 16.19
CA LYS A 245 -3.71 6.53 16.88
C LYS A 245 -4.11 7.77 16.11
N GLN A 246 -3.17 8.65 15.81
CA GLN A 246 -3.49 9.90 15.10
C GLN A 246 -3.89 9.63 13.64
N PHE A 247 -3.29 8.60 13.00
CA PHE A 247 -3.72 8.15 11.68
C PHE A 247 -5.21 7.75 11.70
N PHE A 248 -5.61 6.93 12.65
CA PHE A 248 -6.99 6.49 12.81
C PHE A 248 -7.93 7.68 13.08
N GLU A 249 -7.61 8.53 14.05
CA GLU A 249 -8.43 9.70 14.42
C GLU A 249 -8.68 10.63 13.21
N LYS A 250 -7.63 11.01 12.48
CA LYS A 250 -7.75 11.91 11.32
C LYS A 250 -8.48 11.24 10.16
N SER A 251 -8.18 9.97 9.88
CA SER A 251 -8.91 9.23 8.85
C SER A 251 -10.40 9.11 9.17
N MET A 252 -10.77 8.85 10.44
CA MET A 252 -12.17 8.73 10.85
C MET A 252 -12.95 10.04 10.72
N VAL A 253 -12.33 11.20 10.99
CA VAL A 253 -12.96 12.50 10.73
C VAL A 253 -13.36 12.63 9.27
N PHE A 254 -12.46 12.30 8.35
CA PHE A 254 -12.72 12.35 6.90
C PHE A 254 -13.70 11.25 6.45
N LEU A 255 -13.64 10.05 7.02
CA LEU A 255 -14.53 8.96 6.65
C LEU A 255 -15.99 9.23 7.01
N LYS A 256 -16.23 9.95 8.12
CA LYS A 256 -17.57 10.30 8.62
C LYS A 256 -18.13 11.63 8.09
N SER A 257 -17.34 12.43 7.37
CA SER A 257 -17.79 13.66 6.67
C SER A 257 -18.57 13.35 5.33
#